data_4f0505f1c46f3c28505305a2cde8eac6
#
_entry.id   4f0505f1c46f3c28505305a2cde8eac6
#
_cell.length_a   1.000
_cell.length_b   1.000
_cell.length_c   1.000
_cell.angle_alpha   90.00
_cell.angle_beta   90.00
_cell.angle_gamma   90.00
#
_symmetry.space_group_name_H-M   'P 1'
#
loop_
_entity.id
_entity.type
_entity.pdbx_description
1 polymer ?
#
loop_
_entity_poly.entity_id
_entity_poly.type
_entity_poly.pdbx_seq_one_letter_code
_entity_poly.pdbx_strand_id
1 'polypeptide(L)'
;SNGGCTNRRGASQYNAIWEFPYTVMGQRCDMVFTSVTGHVMGLDFPPSHRGWNTCNPRELIDGARVVKQVDKGKEKVAENLRKEASRCAWLILWLDCDREGENIAFEVMDICKQSKPGIRCLRARFSALSHNDVTRALARLVDPNPHESAAVDMRQELDLRFGSAFTRFNTLLLQRSGVAARLPGADADGKGNIVSYGPCQFPTLGFIVQRKWDIDAHVPENFWKIKLSHAVGRGREASIAEFEWSRDRLFDEHLATALFAAVRGAGQAVVTREGGTESKKWPPHPLNTLEMQKRLNRAIRVSPEQIMKLAEELYQAGFISYPRTETDKFPHDFDYRTSIEQLHPHPKFGFHAVNLSGGRFRQPPGGGHDDKAHPPIYPTKLASTQDYATWRNRNVRLIDVYEFVCRHFLASCSLPAVAHKTTVEVDMGGERFKATGNMIKELNYLEVYGKGPAGGPTLSPSYDGWSSNTIPSYVIGQRFEPTELALRPGRTQPPPLLSETDLLSKMEAHQIGTDATQAQHIEKVVGERGYARKVGDNRLMPTELGEALCEGYARMGLAGMWLPHLRAETEADTG
;
A
#
# COMPACT_ATOMS: atom_id res chain seq x y z
N SER A 1 3.95 11.64 38.41
CA SER A 1 4.30 12.74 39.33
C SER A 1 3.56 13.99 38.89
N ASN A 2 2.67 14.53 39.77
CA ASN A 2 1.85 15.72 39.56
C ASN A 2 2.69 17.01 39.59
N GLY A 3 3.54 17.21 38.59
CA GLY A 3 4.12 18.52 38.32
C GLY A 3 3.12 19.28 37.45
N GLY A 4 2.68 20.48 37.90
CA GLY A 4 1.60 21.26 37.33
C GLY A 4 1.78 21.53 35.83
N CYS A 5 1.09 20.77 35.01
CA CYS A 5 0.92 21.05 33.59
C CYS A 5 -0.21 22.07 33.43
N THR A 6 0.08 23.20 32.82
CA THR A 6 -0.92 24.22 32.49
C THR A 6 -1.15 24.25 30.98
N ASN A 7 -2.36 24.60 30.59
CA ASN A 7 -2.70 24.71 29.17
C ASN A 7 -3.32 26.11 28.91
N ARG A 8 -2.97 26.71 27.80
CA ARG A 8 -3.51 27.96 27.33
C ARG A 8 -3.78 27.96 25.82
N ARG A 9 -4.64 28.81 25.37
CA ARG A 9 -4.89 29.00 23.94
C ARG A 9 -3.70 29.69 23.26
N GLY A 10 -3.32 29.19 22.10
CA GLY A 10 -2.45 29.87 21.16
C GLY A 10 -3.19 30.89 20.30
N ALA A 11 -2.49 31.56 19.39
CA ALA A 11 -3.09 32.39 18.35
C ALA A 11 -4.02 31.58 17.42
N SER A 12 -3.68 30.32 17.16
CA SER A 12 -4.53 29.35 16.46
C SER A 12 -5.42 28.60 17.47
N GLN A 13 -6.70 28.50 17.17
CA GLN A 13 -7.66 27.75 17.99
C GLN A 13 -7.41 26.22 17.98
N TYR A 14 -6.69 25.70 16.99
CA TYR A 14 -6.39 24.28 16.83
C TYR A 14 -5.07 23.87 17.47
N ASN A 15 -4.24 24.84 17.91
CA ASN A 15 -2.91 24.60 18.45
C ASN A 15 -2.84 25.11 19.89
N ALA A 16 -3.21 24.26 20.84
CA ALA A 16 -3.07 24.56 22.27
C ALA A 16 -1.59 24.64 22.67
N ILE A 17 -1.29 25.41 23.72
CA ILE A 17 0.05 25.51 24.29
C ILE A 17 0.01 24.92 25.69
N TRP A 18 0.93 23.98 25.92
CA TRP A 18 1.10 23.30 27.20
C TRP A 18 2.40 23.74 27.84
N GLU A 19 2.39 24.05 29.12
CA GLU A 19 3.56 24.45 29.87
C GLU A 19 3.73 23.53 31.09
N PHE A 20 4.95 22.99 31.24
CA PHE A 20 5.27 22.07 32.33
C PHE A 20 6.77 21.99 32.55
N PRO A 21 7.24 21.78 33.80
CA PRO A 21 8.64 21.53 34.09
C PRO A 21 9.06 20.12 33.65
N TYR A 22 10.21 20.00 33.00
CA TYR A 22 10.81 18.72 32.62
C TYR A 22 12.35 18.78 32.63
N THR A 23 12.98 17.63 32.67
CA THR A 23 14.45 17.54 32.59
C THR A 23 14.86 17.03 31.23
N VAL A 24 15.58 17.83 30.44
CA VAL A 24 16.08 17.50 29.12
C VAL A 24 17.60 17.48 29.16
N MET A 25 18.24 16.37 28.73
CA MET A 25 19.71 16.22 28.74
C MET A 25 20.36 16.58 30.09
N GLY A 26 19.70 16.22 31.19
CA GLY A 26 20.18 16.51 32.55
C GLY A 26 19.92 17.94 33.05
N GLN A 27 19.37 18.81 32.23
CA GLN A 27 19.05 20.21 32.60
C GLN A 27 17.55 20.36 32.86
N ARG A 28 17.19 20.95 34.01
CA ARG A 28 15.80 21.29 34.32
C ARG A 28 15.35 22.47 33.46
N CYS A 29 14.25 22.28 32.73
CA CYS A 29 13.71 23.25 31.80
C CYS A 29 12.20 23.47 32.05
N ASP A 30 11.72 24.67 31.73
CA ASP A 30 10.30 24.97 31.58
C ASP A 30 9.93 24.71 30.11
N MET A 31 9.20 23.63 29.88
CA MET A 31 8.79 23.21 28.54
C MET A 31 7.57 24.01 28.09
N VAL A 32 7.61 24.46 26.84
CA VAL A 32 6.46 25.03 26.11
C VAL A 32 6.18 24.13 24.94
N PHE A 33 5.12 23.37 25.02
CA PHE A 33 4.77 22.38 24.00
C PHE A 33 3.56 22.86 23.19
N THR A 34 3.67 22.81 21.86
CA THR A 34 2.58 23.12 20.93
C THR A 34 2.66 22.21 19.70
N SER A 35 1.67 22.29 18.83
CA SER A 35 1.61 21.48 17.62
C SER A 35 1.54 22.33 16.35
N VAL A 36 1.86 21.71 15.22
CA VAL A 36 1.55 22.18 13.87
C VAL A 36 0.58 21.20 13.21
N THR A 37 -0.09 21.61 12.15
CA THR A 37 -1.06 20.78 11.41
C THR A 37 -0.54 20.56 9.99
N GLY A 38 0.46 19.69 9.85
CA GLY A 38 1.19 19.47 8.60
C GLY A 38 2.11 20.64 8.25
N HIS A 39 2.42 20.80 6.96
CA HIS A 39 3.25 21.91 6.48
C HIS A 39 2.69 23.28 6.91
N VAL A 40 3.58 24.16 7.29
CA VAL A 40 3.29 25.55 7.68
C VAL A 40 3.65 26.52 6.56
N MET A 41 4.61 26.13 5.73
CA MET A 41 5.02 26.88 4.54
C MET A 41 4.71 26.07 3.28
N GLY A 42 4.61 26.75 2.16
CA GLY A 42 4.41 26.13 0.86
C GLY A 42 5.17 26.88 -0.22
N LEU A 43 5.36 26.22 -1.34
CA LEU A 43 5.99 26.77 -2.53
C LEU A 43 4.92 27.36 -3.46
N ASP A 44 5.15 28.56 -3.97
CA ASP A 44 4.25 29.20 -4.93
C ASP A 44 5.02 30.14 -5.88
N PHE A 45 4.39 30.49 -6.98
CA PHE A 45 4.94 31.51 -7.89
C PHE A 45 4.63 32.92 -7.39
N PRO A 46 5.42 33.93 -7.75
CA PRO A 46 5.13 35.32 -7.47
C PRO A 46 3.85 35.77 -8.19
N PRO A 47 3.18 36.85 -7.75
CA PRO A 47 1.94 37.33 -8.34
C PRO A 47 1.95 37.50 -9.86
N SER A 48 3.11 37.85 -10.43
CA SER A 48 3.30 37.96 -11.87
C SER A 48 3.11 36.66 -12.65
N HIS A 49 3.22 35.50 -11.99
CA HIS A 49 3.12 34.18 -12.61
C HIS A 49 1.95 33.34 -12.09
N ARG A 50 1.13 33.87 -11.16
CA ARG A 50 -0.03 33.12 -10.63
C ARG A 50 -1.24 33.10 -11.53
N GLY A 51 -1.46 34.15 -12.31
CA GLY A 51 -2.64 34.25 -13.18
C GLY A 51 -2.56 33.31 -14.38
N TRP A 52 -3.72 32.86 -14.86
CA TRP A 52 -3.83 31.94 -15.99
C TRP A 52 -3.21 32.44 -17.29
N ASN A 53 -3.28 33.75 -17.53
CA ASN A 53 -2.83 34.41 -18.75
C ASN A 53 -1.67 35.40 -18.51
N THR A 54 -1.02 35.35 -17.35
CA THR A 54 0.03 36.32 -16.99
C THR A 54 1.39 36.01 -17.63
N CYS A 55 1.62 34.74 -18.00
CA CYS A 55 2.86 34.29 -18.62
C CYS A 55 2.62 33.07 -19.51
N ASN A 56 3.57 32.74 -20.37
CA ASN A 56 3.56 31.49 -21.09
C ASN A 56 3.74 30.33 -20.09
N PRO A 57 2.93 29.24 -20.14
CA PRO A 57 3.09 28.10 -19.26
C PRO A 57 4.53 27.51 -19.23
N ARG A 58 5.29 27.60 -20.32
CA ARG A 58 6.68 27.16 -20.39
C ARG A 58 7.59 27.91 -19.41
N GLU A 59 7.33 29.21 -19.19
CA GLU A 59 8.11 30.05 -18.26
C GLU A 59 8.04 29.53 -16.82
N LEU A 60 6.96 28.80 -16.46
CA LEU A 60 6.81 28.19 -15.14
C LEU A 60 7.78 27.03 -14.91
N ILE A 61 8.27 26.40 -15.99
CA ILE A 61 9.20 25.27 -15.90
C ILE A 61 10.62 25.79 -15.63
N ASP A 62 11.11 26.69 -16.46
CA ASP A 62 12.53 27.07 -16.50
C ASP A 62 12.84 28.54 -16.15
N GLY A 63 11.86 29.43 -16.18
CA GLY A 63 12.10 30.89 -16.02
C GLY A 63 11.54 31.51 -14.73
N ALA A 64 10.45 30.98 -14.19
CA ALA A 64 9.77 31.59 -13.06
C ALA A 64 10.49 31.30 -11.73
N ARG A 65 10.67 32.34 -10.90
CA ARG A 65 11.15 32.18 -9.52
C ARG A 65 10.06 31.50 -8.68
N VAL A 66 10.43 30.54 -7.84
CA VAL A 66 9.58 29.93 -6.83
C VAL A 66 9.89 30.57 -5.47
N VAL A 67 8.86 30.79 -4.66
CA VAL A 67 8.98 31.43 -3.35
C VAL A 67 8.37 30.51 -2.29
N LYS A 68 9.14 30.20 -1.25
CA LYS A 68 8.64 29.50 -0.06
C LYS A 68 8.07 30.54 0.93
N GLN A 69 6.83 30.39 1.31
CA GLN A 69 6.12 31.34 2.19
C GLN A 69 5.13 30.62 3.10
N VAL A 70 4.73 31.27 4.18
CA VAL A 70 3.69 30.73 5.07
C VAL A 70 2.39 30.54 4.27
N ASP A 71 1.83 29.36 4.34
CA ASP A 71 0.61 29.00 3.63
C ASP A 71 -0.60 29.80 4.12
N LYS A 72 -1.52 30.06 3.18
CA LYS A 72 -2.77 30.71 3.50
C LYS A 72 -3.57 29.91 4.53
N GLY A 73 -3.91 30.57 5.65
CA GLY A 73 -4.59 29.95 6.79
C GLY A 73 -3.65 29.38 7.85
N LYS A 74 -2.33 29.42 7.64
CA LYS A 74 -1.31 29.02 8.62
C LYS A 74 -0.66 30.22 9.34
N GLU A 75 -1.07 31.44 9.03
CA GLU A 75 -0.48 32.67 9.57
C GLU A 75 -0.53 32.69 11.12
N LYS A 76 -1.64 32.23 11.71
CA LYS A 76 -1.82 32.17 13.17
C LYS A 76 -0.92 31.09 13.81
N VAL A 77 -0.63 30.01 13.10
CA VAL A 77 0.31 28.99 13.55
C VAL A 77 1.73 29.58 13.54
N ALA A 78 2.11 30.25 12.46
CA ALA A 78 3.41 30.92 12.35
C ALA A 78 3.58 32.03 13.39
N GLU A 79 2.53 32.81 13.66
CA GLU A 79 2.53 33.80 14.75
C GLU A 79 2.77 33.16 16.11
N ASN A 80 2.10 32.05 16.38
CA ASN A 80 2.26 31.27 17.61
C ASN A 80 3.71 30.80 17.79
N LEU A 81 4.29 30.22 16.74
CA LEU A 81 5.67 29.74 16.75
C LEU A 81 6.66 30.87 17.01
N ARG A 82 6.53 32.04 16.34
CA ARG A 82 7.40 33.20 16.56
C ARG A 82 7.32 33.72 18.00
N LYS A 83 6.11 33.82 18.53
CA LYS A 83 5.87 34.31 19.90
C LYS A 83 6.50 33.40 20.93
N GLU A 84 6.27 32.10 20.81
CA GLU A 84 6.82 31.15 21.79
C GLU A 84 8.33 30.99 21.66
N ALA A 85 8.88 30.94 20.44
CA ALA A 85 10.31 30.81 20.20
C ALA A 85 11.11 32.00 20.79
N SER A 86 10.56 33.22 20.78
CA SER A 86 11.25 34.44 21.28
C SER A 86 11.71 34.28 22.74
N ARG A 87 11.01 33.51 23.55
CA ARG A 87 11.28 33.30 24.98
C ARG A 87 11.98 31.98 25.29
N CYS A 88 12.19 31.09 24.29
CA CYS A 88 12.82 29.79 24.48
C CYS A 88 14.30 29.81 24.10
N ALA A 89 15.12 29.03 24.81
CA ALA A 89 16.54 28.85 24.48
C ALA A 89 16.75 27.75 23.45
N TRP A 90 15.93 26.71 23.49
CA TRP A 90 15.98 25.55 22.62
C TRP A 90 14.65 25.34 21.92
N LEU A 91 14.72 24.82 20.70
CA LEU A 91 13.58 24.31 19.91
C LEU A 91 13.78 22.81 19.73
N ILE A 92 12.89 22.01 20.30
CA ILE A 92 12.88 20.57 20.12
C ILE A 92 11.79 20.21 19.12
N LEU A 93 12.18 19.63 18.00
CA LEU A 93 11.34 19.28 16.89
C LEU A 93 10.86 17.83 17.04
N TRP A 94 9.57 17.68 17.29
CA TRP A 94 8.91 16.40 17.55
C TRP A 94 7.83 16.13 16.50
N LEU A 95 8.29 15.75 15.31
CA LEU A 95 7.49 15.47 14.13
C LEU A 95 7.72 14.03 13.70
N ASP A 96 6.87 13.51 12.83
CA ASP A 96 7.04 12.17 12.26
C ASP A 96 8.44 12.01 11.66
N CYS A 97 9.01 10.80 11.72
CA CYS A 97 10.42 10.57 11.37
C CYS A 97 10.63 10.23 9.89
N ASP A 98 9.73 10.67 9.03
CA ASP A 98 9.88 10.62 7.59
C ASP A 98 10.45 11.94 7.02
N ARG A 99 10.73 11.97 5.72
CA ARG A 99 11.28 13.14 5.03
C ARG A 99 10.33 14.35 5.09
N GLU A 100 9.00 14.10 5.05
CA GLU A 100 7.99 15.17 5.16
C GLU A 100 8.02 15.81 6.55
N GLY A 101 8.10 15.00 7.62
CA GLY A 101 8.27 15.50 8.98
C GLY A 101 9.57 16.27 9.17
N GLU A 102 10.65 15.87 8.49
CA GLU A 102 11.92 16.60 8.49
C GLU A 102 11.80 17.93 7.76
N ASN A 103 11.10 17.99 6.62
CA ASN A 103 10.85 19.24 5.91
C ASN A 103 9.98 20.21 6.74
N ILE A 104 8.92 19.71 7.39
CA ILE A 104 8.11 20.51 8.32
C ILE A 104 8.96 21.03 9.48
N ALA A 105 9.93 20.24 9.97
CA ALA A 105 10.86 20.68 11.02
C ALA A 105 11.67 21.90 10.57
N PHE A 106 12.19 21.91 9.35
CA PHE A 106 12.91 23.07 8.80
C PHE A 106 12.00 24.28 8.59
N GLU A 107 10.75 24.11 8.15
CA GLU A 107 9.77 25.18 8.07
C GLU A 107 9.52 25.84 9.43
N VAL A 108 9.36 25.03 10.49
CA VAL A 108 9.20 25.49 11.87
C VAL A 108 10.46 26.22 12.34
N MET A 109 11.65 25.68 12.03
CA MET A 109 12.93 26.31 12.35
C MET A 109 13.05 27.69 11.71
N ASP A 110 12.72 27.81 10.42
CA ASP A 110 12.82 29.07 9.68
C ASP A 110 11.89 30.13 10.28
N ILE A 111 10.66 29.74 10.63
CA ILE A 111 9.69 30.64 11.29
C ILE A 111 10.20 31.06 12.68
N CYS A 112 10.72 30.14 13.49
CA CYS A 112 11.22 30.42 14.83
C CYS A 112 12.48 31.29 14.80
N LYS A 113 13.40 31.06 13.87
CA LYS A 113 14.62 31.85 13.68
C LYS A 113 14.35 33.30 13.27
N GLN A 114 13.19 33.61 12.67
CA GLN A 114 12.80 34.99 12.39
C GLN A 114 12.65 35.85 13.67
N SER A 115 12.20 35.26 14.77
CA SER A 115 12.07 35.94 16.07
C SER A 115 13.27 35.70 16.98
N LYS A 116 13.99 34.60 16.83
CA LYS A 116 15.19 34.26 17.62
C LYS A 116 16.25 33.56 16.77
N PRO A 117 17.11 34.30 16.04
CA PRO A 117 18.10 33.72 15.13
C PRO A 117 19.07 32.73 15.78
N GLY A 118 19.41 32.89 17.05
CA GLY A 118 20.33 32.03 17.80
C GLY A 118 19.68 30.86 18.56
N ILE A 119 18.42 30.52 18.28
CA ILE A 119 17.75 29.39 18.93
C ILE A 119 18.42 28.07 18.54
N ARG A 120 18.77 27.25 19.55
CA ARG A 120 19.33 25.90 19.30
C ARG A 120 18.22 24.95 18.91
N CYS A 121 18.33 24.35 17.72
CA CYS A 121 17.35 23.41 17.19
C CYS A 121 17.85 21.98 17.37
N LEU A 122 16.99 21.10 17.87
CA LEU A 122 17.26 19.67 18.08
C LEU A 122 16.06 18.84 17.61
N ARG A 123 16.32 17.64 17.18
CA ARG A 123 15.33 16.70 16.61
C ARG A 123 15.15 15.49 17.53
N ALA A 124 13.93 15.21 17.92
CA ALA A 124 13.54 13.96 18.57
C ALA A 124 13.05 12.96 17.52
N ARG A 125 13.65 11.79 17.41
CA ARG A 125 13.27 10.72 16.47
C ARG A 125 12.54 9.61 17.21
N PHE A 126 11.35 9.25 16.74
CA PHE A 126 10.49 8.22 17.33
C PHE A 126 9.62 7.58 16.24
N SER A 127 9.22 6.33 16.45
CA SER A 127 8.36 5.59 15.50
C SER A 127 7.08 5.07 16.16
N ALA A 128 6.92 5.33 17.46
CA ALA A 128 5.71 5.01 18.21
C ALA A 128 5.46 6.06 19.29
N LEU A 129 4.20 6.24 19.67
CA LEU A 129 3.77 7.22 20.67
C LEU A 129 3.63 6.60 22.07
N SER A 130 4.35 5.50 22.35
CA SER A 130 4.42 4.96 23.69
C SER A 130 5.22 5.88 24.63
N HIS A 131 4.92 5.85 25.92
CA HIS A 131 5.66 6.63 26.91
C HIS A 131 7.18 6.35 26.85
N ASN A 132 7.55 5.10 26.65
CA ASN A 132 8.96 4.69 26.59
C ASN A 132 9.66 5.23 25.34
N ASP A 133 9.00 5.17 24.18
CA ASP A 133 9.57 5.65 22.91
C ASP A 133 9.75 7.17 22.92
N VAL A 134 8.73 7.90 23.39
CA VAL A 134 8.77 9.35 23.53
C VAL A 134 9.86 9.78 24.51
N THR A 135 10.00 9.11 25.67
CA THR A 135 11.05 9.40 26.65
C THR A 135 12.44 9.09 26.11
N ARG A 136 12.58 7.97 25.39
CA ARG A 136 13.85 7.58 24.76
C ARG A 136 14.27 8.58 23.68
N ALA A 137 13.34 9.05 22.85
CA ALA A 137 13.59 10.05 21.83
C ALA A 137 14.10 11.37 22.43
N LEU A 138 13.51 11.79 23.56
CA LEU A 138 13.95 12.99 24.26
C LEU A 138 15.35 12.85 24.91
N ALA A 139 15.72 11.64 25.30
CA ALA A 139 17.04 11.34 25.83
C ALA A 139 18.14 11.24 24.73
N ARG A 140 17.75 11.11 23.46
CA ARG A 140 18.65 10.91 22.30
C ARG A 140 18.38 11.93 21.18
N LEU A 141 18.35 13.22 21.55
CA LEU A 141 18.17 14.29 20.58
C LEU A 141 19.34 14.35 19.60
N VAL A 142 19.03 14.59 18.32
CA VAL A 142 19.98 14.72 17.21
C VAL A 142 19.83 16.07 16.51
N ASP A 143 20.76 16.41 15.64
CA ASP A 143 20.61 17.56 14.76
C ASP A 143 19.62 17.24 13.62
N PRO A 144 18.78 18.21 13.18
CA PRO A 144 17.93 18.07 12.00
C PRO A 144 18.74 17.81 10.73
N ASN A 145 18.23 17.00 9.81
CA ASN A 145 18.89 16.64 8.56
C ASN A 145 18.49 17.56 7.39
N PRO A 146 19.37 18.49 6.95
CA PRO A 146 19.02 19.42 5.87
C PRO A 146 18.86 18.72 4.50
N HIS A 147 19.49 17.56 4.28
CA HIS A 147 19.42 16.85 3.02
C HIS A 147 18.02 16.23 2.80
N GLU A 148 17.45 15.63 3.84
CA GLU A 148 16.08 15.11 3.78
C GLU A 148 15.07 16.23 3.50
N SER A 149 15.22 17.39 4.14
CA SER A 149 14.36 18.56 3.90
C SER A 149 14.52 19.10 2.47
N ALA A 150 15.76 19.22 1.99
CA ALA A 150 16.03 19.71 0.65
C ALA A 150 15.48 18.80 -0.46
N ALA A 151 15.52 17.48 -0.25
CA ALA A 151 14.94 16.51 -1.17
C ALA A 151 13.42 16.69 -1.32
N VAL A 152 12.71 16.98 -0.22
CA VAL A 152 11.28 17.26 -0.25
C VAL A 152 10.99 18.59 -0.96
N ASP A 153 11.73 19.66 -0.64
CA ASP A 153 11.59 20.95 -1.29
C ASP A 153 11.81 20.84 -2.82
N MET A 154 12.82 20.11 -3.24
CA MET A 154 13.12 19.89 -4.65
C MET A 154 11.97 19.16 -5.36
N ARG A 155 11.46 18.08 -4.75
CA ARG A 155 10.31 17.34 -5.30
C ARG A 155 9.07 18.23 -5.38
N GLN A 156 8.76 18.99 -4.33
CA GLN A 156 7.62 19.91 -4.31
C GLN A 156 7.76 21.01 -5.38
N GLU A 157 8.96 21.53 -5.59
CA GLU A 157 9.20 22.54 -6.62
C GLU A 157 9.02 21.97 -8.03
N LEU A 158 9.53 20.77 -8.32
CA LEU A 158 9.31 20.10 -9.59
C LEU A 158 7.81 19.83 -9.83
N ASP A 159 7.12 19.30 -8.82
CA ASP A 159 5.69 19.02 -8.90
C ASP A 159 4.87 20.32 -9.12
N LEU A 160 5.24 21.42 -8.46
CA LEU A 160 4.63 22.74 -8.67
C LEU A 160 4.85 23.25 -10.11
N ARG A 161 6.09 23.20 -10.61
CA ARG A 161 6.46 23.70 -11.93
C ARG A 161 5.74 22.94 -13.04
N PHE A 162 5.90 21.63 -13.06
CA PHE A 162 5.25 20.77 -14.06
C PHE A 162 3.73 20.74 -13.90
N GLY A 163 3.25 20.61 -12.67
CA GLY A 163 1.82 20.61 -12.36
C GLY A 163 1.13 21.87 -12.84
N SER A 164 1.69 23.05 -12.55
CA SER A 164 1.12 24.34 -12.96
C SER A 164 1.23 24.56 -14.47
N ALA A 165 2.39 24.29 -15.07
CA ALA A 165 2.61 24.51 -16.49
C ALA A 165 1.67 23.67 -17.35
N PHE A 166 1.62 22.36 -17.10
CA PHE A 166 0.81 21.45 -17.90
C PHE A 166 -0.70 21.54 -17.56
N THR A 167 -1.07 21.87 -16.33
CA THR A 167 -2.47 22.19 -16.01
C THR A 167 -2.95 23.39 -16.81
N ARG A 168 -2.16 24.48 -16.89
CA ARG A 168 -2.52 25.63 -17.72
C ARG A 168 -2.55 25.29 -19.19
N PHE A 169 -1.55 24.56 -19.67
CA PHE A 169 -1.49 24.11 -21.07
C PHE A 169 -2.76 23.34 -21.45
N ASN A 170 -3.10 22.28 -20.70
CA ASN A 170 -4.28 21.45 -20.96
C ASN A 170 -5.56 22.29 -20.94
N THR A 171 -5.75 23.06 -19.86
CA THR A 171 -6.98 23.82 -19.65
C THR A 171 -7.16 24.88 -20.72
N LEU A 172 -6.13 25.67 -21.03
CA LEU A 172 -6.21 26.72 -22.06
C LEU A 172 -6.38 26.15 -23.47
N LEU A 173 -5.74 25.01 -23.77
CA LEU A 173 -5.90 24.32 -25.05
C LEU A 173 -7.36 23.88 -25.25
N LEU A 174 -7.95 23.21 -24.25
CA LEU A 174 -9.33 22.73 -24.33
C LEU A 174 -10.36 23.87 -24.32
N GLN A 175 -10.10 24.94 -23.61
CA GLN A 175 -10.93 26.15 -23.64
C GLN A 175 -10.94 26.79 -25.04
N ARG A 176 -9.76 26.96 -25.64
CA ARG A 176 -9.61 27.54 -26.99
C ARG A 176 -10.24 26.67 -28.08
N SER A 177 -10.23 25.36 -27.93
CA SER A 177 -10.87 24.42 -28.88
C SER A 177 -12.39 24.30 -28.72
N GLY A 178 -12.99 24.93 -27.70
CA GLY A 178 -14.42 24.80 -27.37
C GLY A 178 -14.82 23.45 -26.79
N VAL A 179 -13.87 22.55 -26.53
CA VAL A 179 -14.14 21.21 -25.94
C VAL A 179 -14.41 21.32 -24.43
N ALA A 180 -13.83 22.29 -23.75
CA ALA A 180 -13.98 22.48 -22.31
C ALA A 180 -15.46 22.55 -21.86
N ALA A 181 -16.33 23.16 -22.65
CA ALA A 181 -17.76 23.25 -22.36
C ALA A 181 -18.51 21.92 -22.42
N ARG A 182 -17.91 20.89 -23.00
CA ARG A 182 -18.49 19.54 -23.14
C ARG A 182 -18.01 18.57 -22.05
N LEU A 183 -17.07 19.00 -21.22
CA LEU A 183 -16.53 18.15 -20.15
C LEU A 183 -17.57 18.00 -19.02
N PRO A 184 -17.61 16.85 -18.34
CA PRO A 184 -18.49 16.65 -17.19
C PRO A 184 -18.21 17.70 -16.10
N GLY A 185 -19.27 18.35 -15.59
CA GLY A 185 -19.15 19.41 -14.58
C GLY A 185 -18.77 20.80 -15.12
N ALA A 186 -18.87 21.00 -16.46
CA ALA A 186 -18.65 22.31 -17.06
C ALA A 186 -19.69 23.33 -16.57
N ASP A 187 -19.22 24.51 -16.20
CA ASP A 187 -20.11 25.67 -16.00
C ASP A 187 -20.75 26.07 -17.34
N ALA A 188 -21.89 26.77 -17.28
CA ALA A 188 -22.61 27.22 -18.48
C ALA A 188 -21.71 28.03 -19.44
N ASP A 189 -20.67 28.69 -18.92
CA ASP A 189 -19.71 29.48 -19.68
C ASP A 189 -18.45 28.68 -20.11
N GLY A 190 -18.34 27.40 -19.78
CA GLY A 190 -17.19 26.54 -20.10
C GLY A 190 -15.87 26.96 -19.45
N LYS A 191 -15.90 27.92 -18.51
CA LYS A 191 -14.70 28.47 -17.89
C LYS A 191 -14.26 27.74 -16.61
N GLY A 192 -15.12 26.91 -16.03
CA GLY A 192 -14.91 26.25 -14.73
C GLY A 192 -14.08 24.98 -14.74
N ASN A 193 -13.88 24.35 -15.89
CA ASN A 193 -13.24 23.05 -15.95
C ASN A 193 -11.71 23.14 -16.06
N ILE A 194 -11.04 22.89 -14.94
CA ILE A 194 -9.59 22.75 -14.89
C ILE A 194 -9.22 21.32 -15.21
N VAL A 195 -8.44 21.11 -16.27
CA VAL A 195 -7.87 19.81 -16.63
C VAL A 195 -6.47 19.72 -16.02
N SER A 196 -6.44 19.25 -14.78
CA SER A 196 -5.21 19.21 -13.97
C SER A 196 -4.23 18.17 -14.47
N TYR A 197 -2.97 18.55 -14.59
CA TYR A 197 -1.83 17.65 -14.74
C TYR A 197 -1.19 17.39 -13.37
N GLY A 198 -0.58 16.24 -13.18
CA GLY A 198 0.26 15.93 -12.04
C GLY A 198 1.29 14.88 -12.39
N PRO A 199 2.57 15.10 -12.03
CA PRO A 199 3.68 14.22 -12.44
C PRO A 199 3.56 12.78 -11.95
N CYS A 200 2.87 12.52 -10.83
CA CYS A 200 2.57 11.17 -10.36
C CYS A 200 1.20 10.66 -10.85
N GLN A 201 0.20 11.54 -10.95
CA GLN A 201 -1.17 11.15 -11.31
C GLN A 201 -1.29 10.71 -12.77
N PHE A 202 -0.53 11.32 -13.68
CA PHE A 202 -0.55 10.94 -15.08
C PHE A 202 0.06 9.56 -15.33
N PRO A 203 1.23 9.18 -14.79
CA PRO A 203 1.70 7.79 -14.83
C PRO A 203 0.75 6.81 -14.16
N THR A 204 0.10 7.21 -13.05
CA THR A 204 -0.94 6.39 -12.40
C THR A 204 -2.12 6.13 -13.35
N LEU A 205 -2.61 7.17 -14.04
CA LEU A 205 -3.62 7.06 -15.09
C LEU A 205 -3.11 6.20 -16.26
N GLY A 206 -1.86 6.39 -16.66
CA GLY A 206 -1.22 5.66 -17.75
C GLY A 206 -1.27 4.16 -17.60
N PHE A 207 -1.07 3.62 -16.39
CA PHE A 207 -1.22 2.19 -16.13
C PHE A 207 -2.65 1.69 -16.39
N ILE A 208 -3.66 2.49 -16.06
CA ILE A 208 -5.07 2.14 -16.26
C ILE A 208 -5.41 2.18 -17.76
N VAL A 209 -4.97 3.22 -18.46
CA VAL A 209 -5.18 3.41 -19.91
C VAL A 209 -4.46 2.31 -20.69
N GLN A 210 -3.19 2.03 -20.39
CA GLN A 210 -2.43 0.97 -21.06
C GLN A 210 -3.11 -0.38 -20.90
N ARG A 211 -3.61 -0.71 -19.70
CA ARG A 211 -4.35 -1.95 -19.48
C ARG A 211 -5.62 -2.01 -20.33
N LYS A 212 -6.34 -0.91 -20.49
CA LYS A 212 -7.51 -0.86 -21.36
C LYS A 212 -7.14 -1.10 -22.82
N TRP A 213 -6.07 -0.48 -23.30
CA TRP A 213 -5.57 -0.69 -24.66
C TRP A 213 -5.07 -2.13 -24.88
N ASP A 214 -4.41 -2.75 -23.89
CA ASP A 214 -4.01 -4.16 -23.96
C ASP A 214 -5.25 -5.08 -24.10
N ILE A 215 -6.35 -4.74 -23.41
CA ILE A 215 -7.62 -5.48 -23.49
C ILE A 215 -8.24 -5.32 -24.88
N ASP A 216 -8.28 -4.09 -25.40
CA ASP A 216 -8.90 -3.78 -26.70
C ASP A 216 -8.08 -4.34 -27.87
N ALA A 217 -6.76 -4.39 -27.74
CA ALA A 217 -5.87 -4.97 -28.73
C ALA A 217 -5.84 -6.52 -28.71
N HIS A 218 -6.44 -7.14 -27.68
CA HIS A 218 -6.41 -8.59 -27.54
C HIS A 218 -7.21 -9.28 -28.65
N VAL A 219 -6.54 -10.10 -29.42
CA VAL A 219 -7.16 -10.99 -30.40
C VAL A 219 -7.34 -12.36 -29.78
N PRO A 220 -8.57 -12.80 -29.52
CA PRO A 220 -8.79 -14.12 -28.94
C PRO A 220 -8.42 -15.26 -29.89
N GLU A 221 -7.59 -16.18 -29.41
CA GLU A 221 -7.18 -17.39 -30.14
C GLU A 221 -7.82 -18.63 -29.53
N ASN A 222 -8.25 -19.55 -30.38
CA ASN A 222 -8.78 -20.83 -29.94
C ASN A 222 -7.64 -21.75 -29.52
N PHE A 223 -7.87 -22.52 -28.49
CA PHE A 223 -6.95 -23.57 -28.06
C PHE A 223 -7.72 -24.83 -27.63
N TRP A 224 -7.03 -25.95 -27.58
CA TRP A 224 -7.56 -27.24 -27.14
C TRP A 224 -6.68 -27.81 -26.03
N LYS A 225 -7.35 -28.43 -25.05
CA LYS A 225 -6.67 -29.06 -23.91
C LYS A 225 -7.34 -30.38 -23.61
N ILE A 226 -6.54 -31.40 -23.32
CA ILE A 226 -7.05 -32.70 -22.91
C ILE A 226 -7.34 -32.67 -21.42
N LYS A 227 -8.61 -32.85 -21.05
CA LYS A 227 -9.03 -33.04 -19.67
C LYS A 227 -9.05 -34.51 -19.34
N LEU A 228 -8.37 -34.89 -18.25
CA LEU A 228 -8.35 -36.23 -17.71
C LEU A 228 -8.66 -36.18 -16.21
N SER A 229 -9.66 -36.91 -15.74
CA SER A 229 -9.92 -37.06 -14.31
C SER A 229 -10.19 -38.52 -13.95
N HIS A 230 -9.88 -38.87 -12.69
CA HIS A 230 -10.14 -40.20 -12.15
C HIS A 230 -10.74 -40.07 -10.75
N ALA A 231 -11.93 -40.66 -10.56
CA ALA A 231 -12.64 -40.70 -9.30
C ALA A 231 -12.51 -42.10 -8.66
N VAL A 232 -12.12 -42.16 -7.40
CA VAL A 232 -12.04 -43.38 -6.59
C VAL A 232 -13.03 -43.28 -5.43
N GLY A 233 -13.84 -44.31 -5.26
CA GLY A 233 -14.95 -44.31 -4.27
C GLY A 233 -16.30 -44.06 -4.92
N ARG A 234 -17.36 -43.99 -4.11
CA ARG A 234 -18.73 -43.80 -4.60
C ARG A 234 -19.43 -42.64 -3.83
N GLY A 235 -20.25 -41.90 -4.53
CA GLY A 235 -21.10 -40.88 -3.95
C GLY A 235 -20.32 -39.70 -3.38
N ARG A 236 -20.70 -39.22 -2.17
CA ARG A 236 -20.09 -38.05 -1.53
C ARG A 236 -18.67 -38.29 -0.98
N GLU A 237 -18.25 -39.54 -0.90
CA GLU A 237 -16.91 -39.94 -0.43
C GLU A 237 -15.93 -40.18 -1.59
N ALA A 238 -16.34 -39.93 -2.83
CA ALA A 238 -15.46 -40.10 -3.98
C ALA A 238 -14.34 -39.03 -3.92
N SER A 239 -13.09 -39.50 -3.92
CA SER A 239 -11.91 -38.66 -4.10
C SER A 239 -11.61 -38.54 -5.59
N ILE A 240 -11.48 -37.33 -6.11
CA ILE A 240 -11.25 -37.10 -7.54
C ILE A 240 -9.85 -36.51 -7.74
N ALA A 241 -9.08 -37.13 -8.61
CA ALA A 241 -7.84 -36.57 -9.14
C ALA A 241 -8.11 -35.94 -10.50
N GLU A 242 -7.87 -34.64 -10.61
CA GLU A 242 -7.82 -33.95 -11.91
C GLU A 242 -6.37 -33.92 -12.37
N PHE A 243 -6.12 -34.45 -13.55
CA PHE A 243 -4.80 -34.54 -14.14
C PHE A 243 -4.63 -33.43 -15.19
N GLU A 244 -3.70 -32.55 -14.95
CA GLU A 244 -3.32 -31.50 -15.89
C GLU A 244 -2.45 -32.10 -17.00
N TRP A 245 -2.79 -31.79 -18.24
CA TRP A 245 -2.00 -32.20 -19.40
C TRP A 245 -0.65 -31.48 -19.40
N SER A 246 0.46 -32.19 -19.56
CA SER A 246 1.82 -31.63 -19.48
C SER A 246 2.12 -30.58 -20.56
N ARG A 247 1.39 -30.61 -21.69
CA ARG A 247 1.48 -29.56 -22.73
C ARG A 247 0.63 -28.33 -22.41
N ASP A 248 -0.17 -28.35 -21.35
CA ASP A 248 -1.18 -27.36 -20.97
C ASP A 248 -2.25 -27.23 -22.06
N ARG A 249 -1.93 -26.65 -23.21
CA ARG A 249 -2.84 -26.40 -24.32
C ARG A 249 -2.12 -26.40 -25.67
N LEU A 250 -2.88 -26.62 -26.74
CA LEU A 250 -2.41 -26.48 -28.12
C LEU A 250 -3.32 -25.54 -28.91
N PHE A 251 -2.74 -24.75 -29.78
CA PHE A 251 -3.48 -23.82 -30.66
C PHE A 251 -3.80 -24.42 -32.02
N ASP A 252 -3.30 -25.62 -32.31
CA ASP A 252 -3.61 -26.39 -33.52
C ASP A 252 -4.65 -27.47 -33.21
N GLU A 253 -5.83 -27.37 -33.79
CA GLU A 253 -6.95 -28.29 -33.59
C GLU A 253 -6.64 -29.72 -34.13
N HIS A 254 -6.01 -29.79 -35.30
CA HIS A 254 -5.71 -31.08 -35.93
C HIS A 254 -4.71 -31.87 -35.10
N LEU A 255 -3.67 -31.21 -34.64
CA LEU A 255 -2.66 -31.81 -33.76
C LEU A 255 -3.30 -32.23 -32.42
N ALA A 256 -4.10 -31.36 -31.81
CA ALA A 256 -4.79 -31.64 -30.55
C ALA A 256 -5.74 -32.84 -30.68
N THR A 257 -6.47 -32.94 -31.79
CA THR A 257 -7.39 -34.04 -32.09
C THR A 257 -6.64 -35.33 -32.33
N ALA A 258 -5.52 -35.30 -33.05
CA ALA A 258 -4.69 -36.49 -33.29
C ALA A 258 -4.10 -37.04 -31.98
N LEU A 259 -3.56 -36.19 -31.12
CA LEU A 259 -3.05 -36.56 -29.80
C LEU A 259 -4.16 -37.11 -28.90
N PHE A 260 -5.33 -36.44 -28.90
CA PHE A 260 -6.50 -36.94 -28.16
C PHE A 260 -6.95 -38.31 -28.64
N ALA A 261 -6.93 -38.58 -29.95
CA ALA A 261 -7.26 -39.90 -30.50
C ALA A 261 -6.29 -40.98 -30.01
N ALA A 262 -4.98 -40.70 -29.97
CA ALA A 262 -3.96 -41.61 -29.42
C ALA A 262 -4.19 -41.87 -27.92
N VAL A 263 -4.44 -40.81 -27.12
CA VAL A 263 -4.76 -40.94 -25.68
C VAL A 263 -6.02 -41.79 -25.50
N ARG A 264 -7.10 -41.50 -26.22
CA ARG A 264 -8.35 -42.27 -26.14
C ARG A 264 -8.17 -43.73 -26.55
N GLY A 265 -7.37 -43.99 -27.60
CA GLY A 265 -7.07 -45.32 -28.09
C GLY A 265 -6.30 -46.20 -27.09
N ALA A 266 -5.57 -45.60 -26.19
CA ALA A 266 -4.84 -46.33 -25.13
C ALA A 266 -5.78 -46.94 -24.07
N GLY A 267 -7.00 -46.41 -23.90
CA GLY A 267 -8.03 -46.90 -22.99
C GLY A 267 -7.71 -46.71 -21.50
N GLN A 268 -6.49 -46.93 -21.07
CA GLN A 268 -6.06 -46.81 -19.67
C GLN A 268 -4.84 -45.91 -19.52
N ALA A 269 -4.85 -45.13 -18.44
CA ALA A 269 -3.69 -44.40 -17.97
C ALA A 269 -2.81 -45.29 -17.07
N VAL A 270 -1.50 -45.10 -17.15
CA VAL A 270 -0.49 -45.84 -16.36
C VAL A 270 0.24 -44.86 -15.46
N VAL A 271 0.27 -45.12 -14.17
CA VAL A 271 1.03 -44.32 -13.21
C VAL A 271 2.51 -44.52 -13.42
N THR A 272 3.22 -43.48 -13.85
CA THR A 272 4.66 -43.51 -14.13
C THR A 272 5.49 -43.02 -12.96
N ARG A 273 4.91 -42.14 -12.16
CA ARG A 273 5.56 -41.58 -10.98
C ARG A 273 4.55 -41.26 -9.89
N GLU A 274 4.91 -41.56 -8.67
CA GLU A 274 4.19 -41.15 -7.46
C GLU A 274 5.24 -40.69 -6.45
N GLY A 275 4.94 -39.58 -5.73
CA GLY A 275 5.81 -39.12 -4.69
C GLY A 275 5.14 -38.04 -3.84
N GLY A 276 5.49 -38.08 -2.55
CA GLY A 276 5.04 -37.11 -1.58
C GLY A 276 6.21 -36.30 -1.02
N THR A 277 6.03 -35.00 -0.89
CA THR A 277 7.02 -34.12 -0.29
C THR A 277 6.36 -33.20 0.74
N GLU A 278 7.09 -32.90 1.82
CA GLU A 278 6.67 -31.85 2.72
C GLU A 278 6.80 -30.49 2.04
N SER A 279 5.73 -29.73 2.04
CA SER A 279 5.67 -28.38 1.52
C SER A 279 5.43 -27.42 2.67
N LYS A 280 6.24 -26.36 2.76
CA LYS A 280 6.10 -25.30 3.76
C LYS A 280 5.67 -24.02 3.11
N LYS A 281 4.70 -23.35 3.71
CA LYS A 281 4.35 -21.98 3.37
C LYS A 281 4.82 -21.08 4.51
N TRP A 282 5.74 -20.18 4.17
CA TRP A 282 6.36 -19.32 5.15
C TRP A 282 5.42 -18.22 5.64
N PRO A 283 5.55 -17.80 6.91
CA PRO A 283 4.88 -16.62 7.42
C PRO A 283 5.17 -15.39 6.57
N PRO A 284 4.27 -14.40 6.57
CA PRO A 284 4.51 -13.14 5.87
C PRO A 284 5.68 -12.40 6.49
N HIS A 285 6.30 -11.52 5.71
CA HIS A 285 7.23 -10.53 6.24
C HIS A 285 6.49 -9.59 7.22
N PRO A 286 7.22 -8.93 8.13
CA PRO A 286 6.65 -7.84 8.91
C PRO A 286 5.94 -6.81 8.04
N LEU A 287 4.91 -6.17 8.57
CA LEU A 287 3.97 -5.37 7.82
C LEU A 287 4.54 -4.00 7.44
N ASN A 288 4.56 -3.69 6.16
CA ASN A 288 4.78 -2.35 5.64
C ASN A 288 3.48 -1.70 5.14
N THR A 289 3.54 -0.43 4.76
CA THR A 289 2.40 0.37 4.28
C THR A 289 1.70 -0.27 3.10
N LEU A 290 2.45 -0.68 2.10
CA LEU A 290 1.90 -1.23 0.86
C LEU A 290 1.18 -2.56 1.09
N GLU A 291 1.79 -3.46 1.86
CA GLU A 291 1.19 -4.76 2.18
C GLU A 291 -0.08 -4.59 3.04
N MET A 292 -0.07 -3.63 3.98
CA MET A 292 -1.26 -3.28 4.75
C MET A 292 -2.41 -2.82 3.84
N GLN A 293 -2.14 -1.91 2.92
CA GLN A 293 -3.14 -1.39 1.98
C GLN A 293 -3.69 -2.51 1.08
N LYS A 294 -2.81 -3.33 0.49
CA LYS A 294 -3.20 -4.42 -0.41
C LYS A 294 -4.08 -5.46 0.29
N ARG A 295 -3.69 -5.89 1.48
CA ARG A 295 -4.42 -6.93 2.22
C ARG A 295 -5.76 -6.43 2.74
N LEU A 296 -5.79 -5.25 3.33
CA LEU A 296 -7.03 -4.66 3.83
C LEU A 296 -7.99 -4.26 2.70
N ASN A 297 -7.51 -3.69 1.60
CA ASN A 297 -8.35 -3.39 0.44
C ASN A 297 -9.10 -4.64 -0.05
N ARG A 298 -8.40 -5.77 -0.17
CA ARG A 298 -9.02 -7.05 -0.57
C ARG A 298 -9.98 -7.59 0.50
N ALA A 299 -9.60 -7.50 1.78
CA ALA A 299 -10.35 -8.12 2.88
C ALA A 299 -11.63 -7.37 3.24
N ILE A 300 -11.57 -6.05 3.33
CA ILE A 300 -12.67 -5.20 3.81
C ILE A 300 -13.24 -4.27 2.75
N ARG A 301 -12.71 -4.29 1.52
CA ARG A 301 -13.16 -3.50 0.36
C ARG A 301 -13.21 -1.99 0.63
N VAL A 302 -12.22 -1.50 1.35
CA VAL A 302 -12.02 -0.08 1.65
C VAL A 302 -10.86 0.43 0.79
N SER A 303 -10.94 1.66 0.30
CA SER A 303 -9.88 2.22 -0.55
C SER A 303 -8.55 2.35 0.20
N PRO A 304 -7.40 2.25 -0.49
CA PRO A 304 -6.09 2.41 0.13
C PRO A 304 -5.93 3.72 0.91
N GLU A 305 -6.48 4.82 0.41
CA GLU A 305 -6.45 6.12 1.10
C GLU A 305 -7.23 6.10 2.41
N GLN A 306 -8.43 5.47 2.41
CA GLN A 306 -9.21 5.34 3.63
C GLN A 306 -8.52 4.43 4.65
N ILE A 307 -7.85 3.36 4.21
CA ILE A 307 -7.05 2.49 5.07
C ILE A 307 -5.94 3.30 5.73
N MET A 308 -5.24 4.15 4.98
CA MET A 308 -4.19 5.01 5.54
C MET A 308 -4.74 5.99 6.58
N LYS A 309 -5.87 6.64 6.32
CA LYS A 309 -6.52 7.54 7.30
C LYS A 309 -6.87 6.81 8.61
N LEU A 310 -7.36 5.58 8.50
CA LEU A 310 -7.67 4.75 9.68
C LEU A 310 -6.40 4.34 10.44
N ALA A 311 -5.35 3.97 9.73
CA ALA A 311 -4.07 3.61 10.32
C ALA A 311 -3.41 4.81 11.02
N GLU A 312 -3.45 5.99 10.42
CA GLU A 312 -2.97 7.24 11.03
C GLU A 312 -3.75 7.60 12.29
N GLU A 313 -5.07 7.41 12.29
CA GLU A 313 -5.89 7.63 13.49
C GLU A 313 -5.49 6.67 14.63
N LEU A 314 -5.23 5.40 14.32
CA LEU A 314 -4.75 4.42 15.29
C LEU A 314 -3.36 4.76 15.81
N TYR A 315 -2.45 5.22 14.95
CA TYR A 315 -1.12 5.68 15.31
C TYR A 315 -1.18 6.89 16.25
N GLN A 316 -1.94 7.91 15.91
CA GLN A 316 -2.10 9.12 16.74
C GLN A 316 -2.71 8.80 18.11
N ALA A 317 -3.55 7.76 18.19
CA ALA A 317 -4.08 7.26 19.45
C ALA A 317 -3.14 6.29 20.19
N GLY A 318 -1.96 5.99 19.64
CA GLY A 318 -0.92 5.17 20.24
C GLY A 318 -1.19 3.67 20.23
N PHE A 319 -2.02 3.16 19.31
CA PHE A 319 -2.36 1.73 19.21
C PHE A 319 -1.44 0.94 18.27
N ILE A 320 -0.88 1.61 17.26
CA ILE A 320 0.07 1.01 16.31
C ILE A 320 1.29 1.91 16.14
N SER A 321 2.39 1.37 15.63
CA SER A 321 3.56 2.14 15.21
C SER A 321 3.24 2.99 13.97
N TYR A 322 4.16 3.86 13.57
CA TYR A 322 4.01 4.74 12.42
C TYR A 322 3.62 3.95 11.16
N PRO A 323 2.48 4.28 10.51
CA PRO A 323 1.93 3.44 9.44
C PRO A 323 2.51 3.72 8.05
N ARG A 324 3.42 4.69 7.89
CA ARG A 324 4.08 5.00 6.64
C ARG A 324 5.53 4.53 6.71
N THR A 325 5.78 3.32 6.26
CA THR A 325 7.10 2.68 6.28
C THR A 325 7.21 1.67 5.14
N GLU A 326 8.34 1.67 4.46
CA GLU A 326 8.70 0.63 3.50
C GLU A 326 9.37 -0.56 4.20
N THR A 327 9.75 -0.40 5.46
CA THR A 327 10.49 -1.39 6.23
C THR A 327 9.66 -2.64 6.48
N ASP A 328 10.21 -3.80 6.13
CA ASP A 328 9.63 -5.12 6.31
C ASP A 328 10.51 -6.08 7.13
N LYS A 329 11.39 -5.51 7.96
CA LYS A 329 12.21 -6.22 8.94
C LYS A 329 12.28 -5.45 10.24
N PHE A 330 12.23 -6.16 11.38
CA PHE A 330 12.40 -5.53 12.68
C PHE A 330 13.90 -5.27 12.99
N PRO A 331 14.20 -4.20 13.74
CA PRO A 331 15.55 -3.99 14.28
C PRO A 331 16.04 -5.19 15.09
N HIS A 332 17.38 -5.35 15.16
CA HIS A 332 17.97 -6.50 15.85
C HIS A 332 17.63 -6.52 17.36
N ASP A 333 17.46 -5.37 17.97
CA ASP A 333 17.14 -5.16 19.39
C ASP A 333 15.63 -5.03 19.68
N PHE A 334 14.77 -5.40 18.72
CA PHE A 334 13.33 -5.31 18.90
C PHE A 334 12.84 -6.30 19.97
N ASP A 335 12.08 -5.80 20.94
CA ASP A 335 11.52 -6.61 22.04
C ASP A 335 10.24 -7.33 21.62
N TYR A 336 10.42 -8.45 20.94
CA TYR A 336 9.30 -9.33 20.56
C TYR A 336 8.52 -9.84 21.76
N ARG A 337 9.21 -10.15 22.86
CA ARG A 337 8.60 -10.77 24.03
C ARG A 337 7.54 -9.85 24.62
N THR A 338 7.91 -8.64 24.99
CA THR A 338 6.98 -7.66 25.55
C THR A 338 5.85 -7.34 24.57
N SER A 339 6.16 -7.21 23.27
CA SER A 339 5.18 -6.92 22.21
C SER A 339 4.17 -8.05 22.01
N ILE A 340 4.54 -9.31 22.25
CA ILE A 340 3.65 -10.46 22.17
C ILE A 340 2.84 -10.59 23.48
N GLU A 341 3.51 -10.51 24.64
CA GLU A 341 2.87 -10.69 25.96
C GLU A 341 1.76 -9.67 26.22
N GLN A 342 1.91 -8.42 25.75
CA GLN A 342 0.84 -7.41 25.86
C GLN A 342 -0.47 -7.82 25.16
N LEU A 343 -0.42 -8.71 24.17
CA LEU A 343 -1.59 -9.16 23.41
C LEU A 343 -2.28 -10.39 24.04
N HIS A 344 -1.70 -11.03 25.07
CA HIS A 344 -2.27 -12.23 25.74
C HIS A 344 -3.71 -12.04 26.18
N PRO A 345 -4.12 -10.91 26.78
CA PRO A 345 -5.49 -10.76 27.29
C PRO A 345 -6.56 -10.62 26.21
N HIS A 346 -6.19 -10.51 24.93
CA HIS A 346 -7.17 -10.25 23.89
C HIS A 346 -8.07 -11.45 23.60
N PRO A 347 -9.43 -11.29 23.63
CA PRO A 347 -10.35 -12.43 23.57
C PRO A 347 -10.36 -13.18 22.23
N LYS A 348 -10.00 -12.53 21.12
CA LYS A 348 -10.07 -13.13 19.78
C LYS A 348 -8.74 -13.73 19.28
N PHE A 349 -7.60 -13.16 19.67
CA PHE A 349 -6.30 -13.59 19.18
C PHE A 349 -5.21 -13.73 20.27
N GLY A 350 -5.55 -13.43 21.53
CA GLY A 350 -4.63 -13.60 22.66
C GLY A 350 -4.14 -15.03 22.83
N PHE A 351 -4.98 -16.01 22.51
CA PHE A 351 -4.61 -17.42 22.46
C PHE A 351 -3.39 -17.67 21.57
N HIS A 352 -3.31 -17.02 20.38
CA HIS A 352 -2.17 -17.16 19.50
C HIS A 352 -0.91 -16.51 20.10
N ALA A 353 -1.06 -15.37 20.76
CA ALA A 353 0.06 -14.71 21.47
C ALA A 353 0.60 -15.60 22.61
N VAL A 354 -0.29 -16.23 23.39
CA VAL A 354 0.10 -17.20 24.44
C VAL A 354 0.85 -18.39 23.84
N ASN A 355 0.39 -18.92 22.70
CA ASN A 355 1.06 -20.03 22.04
C ASN A 355 2.48 -19.66 21.56
N LEU A 356 2.67 -18.43 21.09
CA LEU A 356 4.01 -17.94 20.72
C LEU A 356 4.93 -17.88 21.95
N SER A 357 4.46 -17.31 23.05
CA SER A 357 5.23 -17.30 24.31
C SER A 357 5.49 -18.69 24.86
N GLY A 358 4.63 -19.67 24.56
CA GLY A 358 4.75 -21.08 24.95
C GLY A 358 5.69 -21.92 24.08
N GLY A 359 6.54 -21.30 23.24
CA GLY A 359 7.58 -22.00 22.47
C GLY A 359 7.30 -22.14 20.96
N ARG A 360 6.18 -21.58 20.45
CA ARG A 360 5.90 -21.54 19.00
C ARG A 360 6.39 -20.26 18.31
N PHE A 361 7.15 -19.44 19.04
CA PHE A 361 7.77 -18.24 18.49
C PHE A 361 8.86 -18.59 17.48
N ARG A 362 8.83 -17.88 16.38
CA ARG A 362 9.91 -17.81 15.40
C ARG A 362 10.16 -16.35 15.06
N GLN A 363 11.43 -15.96 15.07
CA GLN A 363 11.78 -14.61 14.60
C GLN A 363 11.31 -14.41 13.16
N PRO A 364 10.56 -13.33 12.86
CA PRO A 364 10.11 -13.06 11.51
C PRO A 364 11.25 -13.06 10.50
N PRO A 365 11.04 -13.61 9.29
CA PRO A 365 12.02 -13.43 8.23
C PRO A 365 12.10 -11.95 7.90
N GLY A 366 13.31 -11.40 7.83
CA GLY A 366 13.52 -10.05 7.31
C GLY A 366 13.18 -10.03 5.81
N GLY A 367 12.48 -9.01 5.36
CA GLY A 367 12.35 -8.67 3.95
C GLY A 367 13.57 -7.92 3.43
N GLY A 368 13.44 -7.36 2.23
CA GLY A 368 14.53 -6.64 1.57
C GLY A 368 14.59 -5.14 1.88
N HIS A 369 13.55 -4.57 2.50
CA HIS A 369 13.38 -3.13 2.63
C HIS A 369 13.64 -2.66 4.06
N ASP A 370 14.41 -1.58 4.18
CA ASP A 370 14.73 -0.91 5.43
C ASP A 370 14.94 0.58 5.16
N ASP A 371 13.95 1.40 5.49
CA ASP A 371 14.01 2.86 5.35
C ASP A 371 14.92 3.51 6.40
N LYS A 372 15.44 2.72 7.35
CA LYS A 372 16.29 3.14 8.48
C LYS A 372 15.67 4.20 9.38
N ALA A 373 14.44 4.57 9.13
CA ALA A 373 13.70 5.56 9.88
C ALA A 373 12.68 4.90 10.83
N HIS A 374 11.97 3.87 10.35
CA HIS A 374 10.89 3.24 11.09
C HIS A 374 11.00 1.72 11.12
N PRO A 375 10.54 1.06 12.19
CA PRO A 375 10.26 -0.36 12.17
C PRO A 375 9.02 -0.66 11.29
N PRO A 376 8.74 -1.93 10.99
CA PRO A 376 7.47 -2.36 10.44
C PRO A 376 6.28 -1.91 11.28
N ILE A 377 5.08 -1.95 10.69
CA ILE A 377 3.84 -1.62 11.40
C ILE A 377 3.50 -2.77 12.37
N TYR A 378 3.36 -2.45 13.66
CA TYR A 378 3.05 -3.42 14.71
C TYR A 378 2.18 -2.78 15.81
N PRO A 379 1.47 -3.58 16.65
CA PRO A 379 0.69 -3.05 17.75
C PRO A 379 1.59 -2.56 18.90
N THR A 380 1.40 -1.32 19.33
CA THR A 380 2.15 -0.69 20.42
C THR A 380 1.37 -0.70 21.75
N LYS A 381 0.05 -0.94 21.69
CA LYS A 381 -0.83 -0.94 22.86
C LYS A 381 -1.99 -1.90 22.64
N LEU A 382 -2.38 -2.65 23.69
CA LEU A 382 -3.61 -3.43 23.67
C LEU A 382 -4.82 -2.52 23.80
N ALA A 383 -5.77 -2.65 22.88
CA ALA A 383 -7.04 -1.93 22.94
C ALA A 383 -7.95 -2.53 24.03
N SER A 384 -8.51 -1.68 24.87
CA SER A 384 -9.46 -2.04 25.92
C SER A 384 -10.88 -2.25 25.36
N THR A 385 -11.76 -2.84 26.16
CA THR A 385 -13.19 -2.97 25.83
C THR A 385 -13.83 -1.60 25.55
N GLN A 386 -13.40 -0.56 26.26
CA GLN A 386 -13.88 0.81 26.06
C GLN A 386 -13.41 1.40 24.71
N ASP A 387 -12.17 1.12 24.30
CA ASP A 387 -11.66 1.54 22.98
C ASP A 387 -12.48 0.91 21.86
N TYR A 388 -12.77 -0.39 21.96
CA TYR A 388 -13.64 -1.10 21.01
C TYR A 388 -15.07 -0.52 20.98
N ALA A 389 -15.65 -0.15 22.13
CA ALA A 389 -16.95 0.49 22.18
C ALA A 389 -16.94 1.86 21.49
N THR A 390 -15.89 2.65 21.72
CA THR A 390 -15.70 3.95 21.09
C THR A 390 -15.58 3.80 19.57
N TRP A 391 -14.78 2.86 19.09
CA TRP A 391 -14.61 2.62 17.65
C TRP A 391 -15.87 2.12 16.96
N ARG A 392 -16.67 1.25 17.62
CA ARG A 392 -17.97 0.81 17.09
C ARG A 392 -18.91 1.98 16.84
N ASN A 393 -18.91 2.96 17.75
CA ASN A 393 -19.78 4.11 17.65
C ASN A 393 -19.28 5.15 16.64
N ARG A 394 -17.95 5.27 16.48
CA ARG A 394 -17.32 6.28 15.62
C ARG A 394 -17.06 5.76 14.22
N ASN A 395 -16.31 4.68 14.11
CA ASN A 395 -15.97 4.02 12.84
C ASN A 395 -15.51 2.58 13.09
N VAL A 396 -16.39 1.62 12.79
CA VAL A 396 -16.10 0.19 12.99
C VAL A 396 -14.86 -0.30 12.22
N ARG A 397 -14.48 0.38 11.13
CA ARG A 397 -13.30 0.01 10.33
C ARG A 397 -11.98 0.19 11.08
N LEU A 398 -11.93 1.01 12.13
CA LEU A 398 -10.78 1.08 13.04
C LEU A 398 -10.48 -0.27 13.69
N ILE A 399 -11.54 -1.01 14.04
CA ILE A 399 -11.41 -2.37 14.60
C ILE A 399 -10.77 -3.31 13.56
N ASP A 400 -11.25 -3.25 12.31
CA ASP A 400 -10.77 -4.11 11.24
C ASP A 400 -9.25 -3.90 11.00
N VAL A 401 -8.82 -2.64 10.94
CA VAL A 401 -7.41 -2.28 10.74
C VAL A 401 -6.56 -2.69 11.94
N TYR A 402 -6.99 -2.37 13.16
CA TYR A 402 -6.26 -2.71 14.37
C TYR A 402 -6.09 -4.23 14.55
N GLU A 403 -7.20 -4.99 14.45
CA GLU A 403 -7.15 -6.44 14.56
C GLU A 403 -6.29 -7.08 13.45
N PHE A 404 -6.31 -6.51 12.25
CA PHE A 404 -5.43 -6.96 11.17
C PHE A 404 -3.96 -6.76 11.52
N VAL A 405 -3.56 -5.58 12.00
CA VAL A 405 -2.17 -5.28 12.40
C VAL A 405 -1.70 -6.23 13.49
N CYS A 406 -2.53 -6.45 14.53
CA CYS A 406 -2.20 -7.39 15.61
C CYS A 406 -2.02 -8.82 15.09
N ARG A 407 -2.95 -9.29 14.27
CA ARG A 407 -2.89 -10.65 13.71
C ARG A 407 -1.72 -10.83 12.76
N HIS A 408 -1.43 -9.82 11.93
CA HIS A 408 -0.29 -9.88 11.02
C HIS A 408 1.04 -9.94 11.78
N PHE A 409 1.19 -9.14 12.83
CA PHE A 409 2.35 -9.19 13.72
C PHE A 409 2.54 -10.58 14.33
N LEU A 410 1.48 -11.16 14.92
CA LEU A 410 1.53 -12.51 15.49
C LEU A 410 1.80 -13.58 14.41
N ALA A 411 1.21 -13.43 13.23
CA ALA A 411 1.42 -14.35 12.11
C ALA A 411 2.87 -14.31 11.62
N SER A 412 3.47 -13.13 11.49
CA SER A 412 4.88 -13.00 11.09
C SER A 412 5.84 -13.65 12.10
N CYS A 413 5.46 -13.68 13.39
CA CYS A 413 6.22 -14.32 14.47
C CYS A 413 5.94 -15.83 14.63
N SER A 414 5.10 -16.44 13.77
CA SER A 414 4.66 -17.82 13.91
C SER A 414 5.48 -18.79 13.06
N LEU A 415 5.29 -20.08 13.31
CA LEU A 415 5.87 -21.15 12.50
C LEU A 415 5.22 -21.20 11.10
N PRO A 416 5.93 -21.71 10.07
CA PRO A 416 5.38 -21.91 8.74
C PRO A 416 4.25 -22.92 8.74
N ALA A 417 3.26 -22.73 7.89
CA ALA A 417 2.26 -23.76 7.65
C ALA A 417 2.89 -24.95 6.92
N VAL A 418 2.47 -26.16 7.26
CA VAL A 418 3.02 -27.41 6.75
C VAL A 418 1.93 -28.21 6.05
N ALA A 419 2.23 -28.64 4.83
CA ALA A 419 1.36 -29.55 4.09
C ALA A 419 2.16 -30.70 3.51
N HIS A 420 1.49 -31.81 3.28
CA HIS A 420 2.01 -32.92 2.47
C HIS A 420 1.50 -32.75 1.05
N LYS A 421 2.39 -32.52 0.11
CA LYS A 421 2.09 -32.38 -1.31
C LYS A 421 2.36 -33.72 -1.99
N THR A 422 1.30 -34.39 -2.45
CA THR A 422 1.39 -35.60 -3.26
C THR A 422 1.33 -35.23 -4.73
N THR A 423 2.24 -35.80 -5.52
CA THR A 423 2.28 -35.62 -6.98
C THR A 423 2.20 -36.95 -7.63
N VAL A 424 1.30 -37.12 -8.59
CA VAL A 424 1.12 -38.31 -9.39
C VAL A 424 1.25 -37.96 -10.86
N GLU A 425 2.13 -38.63 -11.57
CA GLU A 425 2.29 -38.51 -13.03
C GLU A 425 1.83 -39.80 -13.70
N VAL A 426 1.09 -39.63 -14.79
CA VAL A 426 0.59 -40.74 -15.58
C VAL A 426 0.94 -40.55 -17.05
N ASP A 427 1.14 -41.68 -17.76
CA ASP A 427 1.19 -41.72 -19.22
C ASP A 427 -0.08 -42.37 -19.75
N MET A 428 -0.62 -41.80 -20.80
CA MET A 428 -1.75 -42.38 -21.54
C MET A 428 -1.57 -42.07 -23.03
N GLY A 429 -1.28 -43.11 -23.80
CA GLY A 429 -1.08 -42.99 -25.24
C GLY A 429 0.13 -42.13 -25.64
N GLY A 430 1.18 -42.12 -24.83
CA GLY A 430 2.40 -41.32 -25.03
C GLY A 430 2.30 -39.86 -24.55
N GLU A 431 1.13 -39.42 -24.06
CA GLU A 431 0.94 -38.12 -23.46
C GLU A 431 0.99 -38.19 -21.94
N ARG A 432 1.65 -37.20 -21.33
CA ARG A 432 1.85 -37.13 -19.87
C ARG A 432 0.86 -36.21 -19.22
N PHE A 433 0.38 -36.66 -18.06
CA PHE A 433 -0.53 -35.87 -17.22
C PHE A 433 -0.06 -35.91 -15.77
N LYS A 434 -0.38 -34.87 -15.02
CA LYS A 434 0.05 -34.68 -13.63
C LYS A 434 -1.10 -34.25 -12.74
N ALA A 435 -1.31 -34.97 -11.65
CA ALA A 435 -2.22 -34.52 -10.58
C ALA A 435 -1.42 -34.16 -9.32
N THR A 436 -1.88 -33.16 -8.62
CA THR A 436 -1.29 -32.69 -7.36
C THR A 436 -2.35 -32.62 -6.28
N GLY A 437 -2.12 -33.34 -5.19
CA GLY A 437 -2.89 -33.21 -3.96
C GLY A 437 -2.11 -32.43 -2.92
N ASN A 438 -2.81 -31.71 -2.08
CA ASN A 438 -2.24 -30.96 -0.97
C ASN A 438 -3.03 -31.22 0.30
N MET A 439 -2.42 -31.87 1.29
CA MET A 439 -3.03 -32.14 2.59
C MET A 439 -2.36 -31.26 3.64
N ILE A 440 -3.05 -30.27 4.12
CA ILE A 440 -2.54 -29.39 5.18
C ILE A 440 -2.45 -30.19 6.47
N LYS A 441 -1.24 -30.28 7.05
CA LYS A 441 -0.97 -30.93 8.34
C LYS A 441 -1.04 -29.94 9.51
N GLU A 442 -0.44 -28.77 9.32
CA GLU A 442 -0.36 -27.72 10.33
C GLU A 442 -0.63 -26.37 9.70
N LEU A 443 -1.64 -25.66 10.18
CA LEU A 443 -1.99 -24.34 9.71
C LEU A 443 -1.05 -23.26 10.27
N ASN A 444 -0.60 -23.39 11.51
CA ASN A 444 0.32 -22.47 12.19
C ASN A 444 -0.05 -20.98 11.97
N TYR A 445 0.79 -20.18 11.28
CA TYR A 445 0.51 -18.75 11.07
C TYR A 445 -0.82 -18.48 10.36
N LEU A 446 -1.32 -19.41 9.55
CA LEU A 446 -2.58 -19.24 8.83
C LEU A 446 -3.80 -19.21 9.79
N GLU A 447 -3.72 -19.88 10.95
CA GLU A 447 -4.77 -19.84 11.97
C GLU A 447 -4.88 -18.45 12.62
N VAL A 448 -3.76 -17.71 12.69
CA VAL A 448 -3.71 -16.41 13.37
C VAL A 448 -4.63 -15.39 12.70
N TYR A 449 -4.78 -15.43 11.39
CA TYR A 449 -5.66 -14.49 10.68
C TYR A 449 -7.15 -14.70 10.99
N GLY A 450 -7.57 -15.91 11.36
CA GLY A 450 -8.93 -16.20 11.80
C GLY A 450 -10.00 -15.97 10.74
N LYS A 451 -11.27 -15.99 11.16
CA LYS A 451 -12.39 -15.55 10.33
C LYS A 451 -12.44 -14.03 10.32
N GLY A 452 -12.66 -13.43 9.16
CA GLY A 452 -12.81 -11.98 9.02
C GLY A 452 -13.93 -11.40 9.89
N PRO A 453 -14.01 -10.06 9.99
CA PRO A 453 -15.02 -9.39 10.80
C PRO A 453 -16.44 -9.83 10.40
N ALA A 454 -17.29 -10.09 11.39
CA ALA A 454 -18.69 -10.44 11.22
C ALA A 454 -19.01 -11.63 10.30
N GLY A 455 -18.12 -12.63 10.21
CA GLY A 455 -18.35 -13.81 9.36
C GLY A 455 -18.14 -13.59 7.87
N GLY A 456 -17.57 -12.44 7.50
CA GLY A 456 -17.15 -12.13 6.13
C GLY A 456 -15.98 -13.00 5.67
N PRO A 457 -15.52 -12.82 4.41
CA PRO A 457 -14.42 -13.59 3.86
C PRO A 457 -13.23 -13.50 4.82
N THR A 458 -12.78 -14.64 5.22
CA THR A 458 -11.66 -14.80 6.13
C THR A 458 -10.43 -14.08 5.57
N LEU A 459 -9.66 -13.45 6.45
CA LEU A 459 -8.22 -13.25 6.21
C LEU A 459 -7.50 -14.63 6.15
N SER A 460 -8.21 -15.68 5.91
CA SER A 460 -8.08 -17.12 5.97
C SER A 460 -7.16 -17.68 4.89
N PRO A 461 -6.71 -18.93 5.03
CA PRO A 461 -5.83 -19.66 4.09
C PRO A 461 -6.24 -19.62 2.62
N SER A 462 -7.52 -19.53 2.30
CA SER A 462 -8.01 -19.37 0.92
C SER A 462 -7.53 -18.05 0.29
N TYR A 463 -7.29 -17.02 1.09
CA TYR A 463 -6.72 -15.75 0.65
C TYR A 463 -5.30 -15.92 0.09
N ASP A 464 -4.52 -16.81 0.69
CA ASP A 464 -3.16 -17.11 0.27
C ASP A 464 -3.08 -18.29 -0.71
N GLY A 465 -4.21 -18.79 -1.22
CA GLY A 465 -4.27 -19.87 -2.19
C GLY A 465 -3.89 -21.26 -1.62
N TRP A 466 -3.87 -21.40 -0.28
CA TRP A 466 -3.63 -22.70 0.35
C TRP A 466 -4.94 -23.34 0.78
N SER A 467 -5.34 -24.40 0.07
CA SER A 467 -6.50 -25.23 0.40
C SER A 467 -6.07 -26.69 0.47
N SER A 468 -6.73 -27.46 1.32
CA SER A 468 -6.62 -28.93 1.24
C SER A 468 -7.34 -29.43 0.01
N ASN A 469 -6.61 -30.10 -0.86
CA ASN A 469 -7.12 -30.83 -1.99
C ASN A 469 -6.45 -32.21 -2.01
N THR A 470 -7.12 -33.20 -1.45
CA THR A 470 -6.60 -34.58 -1.40
C THR A 470 -6.95 -35.32 -2.68
N ILE A 471 -5.99 -36.03 -3.25
CA ILE A 471 -6.18 -36.93 -4.36
C ILE A 471 -6.15 -38.39 -3.87
N PRO A 472 -6.75 -39.33 -4.60
CA PRO A 472 -6.63 -40.77 -4.29
C PRO A 472 -5.18 -41.21 -4.19
N SER A 473 -4.93 -42.29 -3.46
CA SER A 473 -3.62 -42.95 -3.44
C SER A 473 -3.43 -43.76 -4.69
N TYR A 474 -2.22 -43.68 -5.25
CA TYR A 474 -1.80 -44.40 -6.45
C TYR A 474 -0.51 -45.18 -6.17
N VAL A 475 -0.26 -46.22 -7.00
CA VAL A 475 0.97 -46.99 -6.95
C VAL A 475 1.61 -46.96 -8.35
N ILE A 476 2.93 -46.84 -8.42
CA ILE A 476 3.66 -46.86 -9.69
C ILE A 476 3.35 -48.15 -10.44
N GLY A 477 3.03 -48.02 -11.74
CA GLY A 477 2.58 -49.13 -12.59
C GLY A 477 1.07 -49.44 -12.52
N GLN A 478 0.33 -48.79 -11.61
CA GLN A 478 -1.13 -48.91 -11.54
C GLN A 478 -1.75 -48.41 -12.84
N ARG A 479 -2.75 -49.18 -13.33
CA ARG A 479 -3.55 -48.80 -14.51
C ARG A 479 -4.95 -48.47 -14.07
N PHE A 480 -5.55 -47.47 -14.69
CA PHE A 480 -6.94 -47.07 -14.46
C PHE A 480 -7.59 -46.49 -15.71
N GLU A 481 -8.88 -46.65 -15.81
CA GLU A 481 -9.69 -45.96 -16.81
C GLU A 481 -10.07 -44.60 -16.29
N PRO A 482 -9.88 -43.53 -17.08
CA PRO A 482 -10.35 -42.19 -16.69
C PRO A 482 -11.85 -42.17 -16.46
N THR A 483 -12.30 -41.49 -15.39
CA THR A 483 -13.72 -41.22 -15.16
C THR A 483 -14.24 -40.15 -16.15
N GLU A 484 -13.39 -39.20 -16.49
CA GLU A 484 -13.63 -38.23 -17.54
C GLU A 484 -12.38 -38.11 -18.43
N LEU A 485 -12.57 -38.25 -19.74
CA LEU A 485 -11.55 -38.00 -20.75
C LEU A 485 -12.20 -37.22 -21.89
N ALA A 486 -11.79 -35.97 -22.09
CA ALA A 486 -12.39 -35.10 -23.08
C ALA A 486 -11.37 -34.12 -23.68
N LEU A 487 -11.48 -33.89 -24.99
CA LEU A 487 -10.85 -32.75 -25.63
C LEU A 487 -11.74 -31.51 -25.41
N ARG A 488 -11.24 -30.52 -24.69
CA ARG A 488 -11.97 -29.31 -24.35
C ARG A 488 -11.44 -28.14 -25.17
N PRO A 489 -12.29 -27.50 -25.99
CA PRO A 489 -11.95 -26.24 -26.62
C PRO A 489 -11.96 -25.12 -25.57
N GLY A 490 -11.08 -24.17 -25.75
CA GLY A 490 -11.04 -22.92 -24.99
C GLY A 490 -10.70 -21.76 -25.89
N ARG A 491 -10.76 -20.57 -25.35
CA ARG A 491 -10.39 -19.35 -26.05
C ARG A 491 -9.61 -18.45 -25.11
N THR A 492 -8.48 -17.90 -25.58
CA THR A 492 -7.70 -16.94 -24.76
C THR A 492 -8.55 -15.75 -24.39
N GLN A 493 -8.36 -15.26 -23.19
CA GLN A 493 -9.08 -14.09 -22.65
C GLN A 493 -8.11 -12.93 -22.50
N PRO A 494 -8.57 -11.69 -22.69
CA PRO A 494 -7.75 -10.53 -22.39
C PRO A 494 -7.41 -10.49 -20.88
N PRO A 495 -6.35 -9.79 -20.50
CA PRO A 495 -6.08 -9.57 -19.08
C PRO A 495 -7.26 -8.80 -18.43
N PRO A 496 -7.59 -9.06 -17.17
CA PRO A 496 -8.65 -8.32 -16.49
C PRO A 496 -8.25 -6.86 -16.28
N LEU A 497 -9.20 -5.96 -16.15
CA LEU A 497 -8.97 -4.59 -15.69
C LEU A 497 -8.22 -4.59 -14.36
N LEU A 498 -7.40 -3.57 -14.12
CA LEU A 498 -6.65 -3.43 -12.87
C LEU A 498 -7.59 -3.24 -11.68
N SER A 499 -7.30 -3.88 -10.57
CA SER A 499 -7.80 -3.49 -9.25
C SER A 499 -6.92 -2.38 -8.65
N GLU A 500 -7.40 -1.73 -7.59
CA GLU A 500 -6.56 -0.78 -6.84
C GLU A 500 -5.27 -1.45 -6.31
N THR A 501 -5.36 -2.71 -5.92
CA THR A 501 -4.20 -3.50 -5.47
C THR A 501 -3.19 -3.76 -6.60
N ASP A 502 -3.70 -4.07 -7.81
CA ASP A 502 -2.83 -4.26 -8.99
C ASP A 502 -2.15 -2.95 -9.36
N LEU A 503 -2.89 -1.83 -9.27
CA LEU A 503 -2.36 -0.50 -9.55
C LEU A 503 -1.28 -0.09 -8.55
N LEU A 504 -1.50 -0.28 -7.23
CA LEU A 504 -0.48 -0.07 -6.20
C LEU A 504 0.79 -0.88 -6.49
N SER A 505 0.64 -2.17 -6.86
CA SER A 505 1.79 -3.01 -7.20
C SER A 505 2.57 -2.52 -8.42
N LYS A 506 1.87 -1.94 -9.42
CA LYS A 506 2.53 -1.32 -10.58
C LYS A 506 3.24 -0.03 -10.21
N MET A 507 2.61 0.81 -9.40
CA MET A 507 3.22 2.06 -8.92
C MET A 507 4.50 1.78 -8.14
N GLU A 508 4.49 0.79 -7.23
CA GLU A 508 5.67 0.34 -6.49
C GLU A 508 6.77 -0.15 -7.44
N ALA A 509 6.42 -1.10 -8.33
CA ALA A 509 7.40 -1.69 -9.26
C ALA A 509 8.08 -0.67 -10.19
N HIS A 510 7.42 0.46 -10.44
CA HIS A 510 7.93 1.55 -11.27
C HIS A 510 8.31 2.80 -10.48
N GLN A 511 8.35 2.73 -9.15
CA GLN A 511 8.74 3.84 -8.27
C GLN A 511 7.91 5.12 -8.50
N ILE A 512 6.60 4.99 -8.70
CA ILE A 512 5.68 6.12 -8.88
C ILE A 512 5.05 6.49 -7.54
N GLY A 513 5.44 7.64 -7.01
CA GLY A 513 5.05 8.10 -5.69
C GLY A 513 5.72 7.29 -4.57
N THR A 514 5.65 7.82 -3.36
CA THR A 514 6.16 7.15 -2.15
C THR A 514 5.05 6.31 -1.51
N ASP A 515 5.41 5.43 -0.59
CA ASP A 515 4.48 4.67 0.26
C ASP A 515 3.40 5.57 0.91
N ALA A 516 3.80 6.80 1.28
CA ALA A 516 2.91 7.80 1.85
C ALA A 516 1.88 8.38 0.86
N THR A 517 2.19 8.41 -0.45
CA THR A 517 1.44 9.19 -1.43
C THR A 517 0.73 8.39 -2.51
N GLN A 518 1.09 7.11 -2.73
CA GLN A 518 0.52 6.27 -3.79
C GLN A 518 -1.00 6.19 -3.72
N ALA A 519 -1.55 5.94 -2.52
CA ALA A 519 -3.00 5.86 -2.31
C ALA A 519 -3.72 7.17 -2.65
N GLN A 520 -3.13 8.31 -2.32
CA GLN A 520 -3.66 9.64 -2.64
C GLN A 520 -3.66 9.90 -4.15
N HIS A 521 -2.62 9.44 -4.86
CA HIS A 521 -2.57 9.58 -6.32
C HIS A 521 -3.68 8.78 -7.01
N ILE A 522 -3.97 7.57 -6.54
CA ILE A 522 -5.10 6.77 -7.03
C ILE A 522 -6.41 7.51 -6.80
N GLU A 523 -6.65 8.01 -5.57
CA GLU A 523 -7.88 8.74 -5.25
C GLU A 523 -8.03 10.01 -6.09
N LYS A 524 -6.95 10.76 -6.33
CA LYS A 524 -6.98 11.94 -7.21
C LYS A 524 -7.35 11.60 -8.65
N VAL A 525 -6.85 10.49 -9.19
CA VAL A 525 -7.15 10.07 -10.56
C VAL A 525 -8.59 9.57 -10.69
N VAL A 526 -9.07 8.81 -9.71
CA VAL A 526 -10.40 8.15 -9.76
C VAL A 526 -11.50 9.05 -9.23
N GLY A 527 -11.30 9.68 -8.07
CA GLY A 527 -12.31 10.47 -7.38
C GLY A 527 -12.32 11.94 -7.82
N GLU A 528 -11.23 12.68 -7.51
CA GLU A 528 -11.23 14.13 -7.64
C GLU A 528 -11.21 14.61 -9.10
N ARG A 529 -10.42 13.98 -9.97
CA ARG A 529 -10.22 14.39 -11.37
C ARG A 529 -11.14 13.68 -12.35
N GLY A 530 -11.71 12.53 -11.96
CA GLY A 530 -12.58 11.74 -12.82
C GLY A 530 -11.91 11.23 -14.10
N TYR A 531 -10.59 11.03 -14.11
CA TYR A 531 -9.85 10.49 -15.26
C TYR A 531 -9.98 8.97 -15.37
N ALA A 532 -10.32 8.30 -14.28
CA ALA A 532 -10.71 6.90 -14.23
C ALA A 532 -11.92 6.72 -13.30
N ARG A 533 -12.58 5.59 -13.41
CA ARG A 533 -13.72 5.22 -12.57
C ARG A 533 -13.68 3.77 -12.15
N LYS A 534 -14.33 3.44 -11.05
CA LYS A 534 -14.53 2.06 -10.61
C LYS A 534 -15.70 1.43 -11.35
N VAL A 535 -15.51 0.20 -11.83
CA VAL A 535 -16.54 -0.60 -12.52
C VAL A 535 -16.53 -2.02 -11.96
N GLY A 536 -17.70 -2.69 -11.90
CA GLY A 536 -17.80 -4.07 -11.39
C GLY A 536 -16.87 -4.28 -10.19
N ASP A 537 -16.59 -5.43 -9.74
CA ASP A 537 -15.72 -5.79 -8.59
C ASP A 537 -14.54 -4.83 -8.24
N ASN A 538 -14.81 -3.52 -8.16
CA ASN A 538 -13.84 -2.44 -7.92
C ASN A 538 -12.65 -2.41 -8.91
N ARG A 539 -12.92 -2.77 -10.17
CA ARG A 539 -11.94 -2.66 -11.25
C ARG A 539 -11.86 -1.23 -11.76
N LEU A 540 -10.68 -0.82 -12.19
CA LEU A 540 -10.39 0.53 -12.66
C LEU A 540 -10.49 0.59 -14.18
N MET A 541 -11.29 1.53 -14.69
CA MET A 541 -11.47 1.78 -16.10
C MET A 541 -11.22 3.27 -16.40
N PRO A 542 -10.45 3.63 -17.43
CA PRO A 542 -10.28 5.03 -17.78
C PRO A 542 -11.62 5.61 -18.25
N THR A 543 -11.81 6.91 -18.03
CA THR A 543 -12.88 7.67 -18.68
C THR A 543 -12.42 8.10 -20.08
N GLU A 544 -13.37 8.51 -20.94
CA GLU A 544 -13.05 9.06 -22.26
C GLU A 544 -12.05 10.24 -22.17
N LEU A 545 -12.21 11.10 -21.15
CA LEU A 545 -11.27 12.19 -20.92
C LEU A 545 -9.89 11.68 -20.53
N GLY A 546 -9.80 10.70 -19.60
CA GLY A 546 -8.52 10.13 -19.18
C GLY A 546 -7.76 9.46 -20.32
N GLU A 547 -8.47 8.70 -21.16
CA GLU A 547 -7.90 8.04 -22.34
C GLU A 547 -7.45 9.07 -23.39
N ALA A 548 -8.30 10.06 -23.70
CA ALA A 548 -7.98 11.13 -24.64
C ALA A 548 -6.77 11.97 -24.21
N LEU A 549 -6.57 12.20 -22.91
CA LEU A 549 -5.39 12.89 -22.39
C LEU A 549 -4.10 12.11 -22.68
N CYS A 550 -4.07 10.81 -22.37
CA CYS A 550 -2.89 9.98 -22.65
C CYS A 550 -2.62 9.87 -24.15
N GLU A 551 -3.66 9.65 -24.97
CA GLU A 551 -3.52 9.60 -26.42
C GLU A 551 -3.07 10.95 -27.00
N GLY A 552 -3.63 12.07 -26.51
CA GLY A 552 -3.24 13.42 -26.94
C GLY A 552 -1.78 13.71 -26.67
N TYR A 553 -1.28 13.39 -25.49
CA TYR A 553 0.15 13.51 -25.16
C TYR A 553 1.04 12.61 -26.05
N ALA A 554 0.60 11.37 -26.30
CA ALA A 554 1.33 10.47 -27.20
C ALA A 554 1.42 11.04 -28.63
N ARG A 555 0.30 11.56 -29.17
CA ARG A 555 0.27 12.19 -30.51
C ARG A 555 1.10 13.46 -30.60
N MET A 556 1.29 14.19 -29.51
CA MET A 556 2.16 15.36 -29.45
C MET A 556 3.65 15.00 -29.28
N GLY A 557 4.02 13.72 -29.21
CA GLY A 557 5.39 13.28 -28.95
C GLY A 557 5.82 13.41 -27.49
N LEU A 558 4.86 13.59 -26.57
CA LEU A 558 5.08 13.80 -25.13
C LEU A 558 4.62 12.58 -24.30
N ALA A 559 4.75 11.37 -24.85
CA ALA A 559 4.33 10.13 -24.17
C ALA A 559 5.01 9.95 -22.80
N GLY A 560 6.24 10.42 -22.60
CA GLY A 560 6.93 10.40 -21.31
C GLY A 560 6.17 11.06 -20.16
N MET A 561 5.24 11.97 -20.46
CA MET A 561 4.46 12.69 -19.45
C MET A 561 3.42 11.81 -18.73
N TRP A 562 3.05 10.67 -19.30
CA TRP A 562 2.13 9.71 -18.70
C TRP A 562 2.70 8.29 -18.60
N LEU A 563 3.84 8.03 -19.23
CA LEU A 563 4.59 6.79 -19.02
C LEU A 563 5.41 6.88 -17.72
N PRO A 564 5.65 5.76 -17.03
CA PRO A 564 6.24 5.78 -15.69
C PRO A 564 7.72 6.16 -15.65
N HIS A 565 8.49 5.94 -16.73
CA HIS A 565 9.96 6.05 -16.71
C HIS A 565 10.46 7.46 -16.35
N LEU A 566 9.88 8.52 -16.92
CA LEU A 566 10.31 9.88 -16.63
C LEU A 566 10.13 10.25 -15.15
N ARG A 567 9.00 9.84 -14.55
CA ARG A 567 8.76 10.09 -13.12
C ARG A 567 9.64 9.21 -12.24
N ALA A 568 9.87 7.96 -12.61
CA ALA A 568 10.77 7.07 -11.88
C ALA A 568 12.20 7.62 -11.83
N GLU A 569 12.72 8.16 -12.94
CA GLU A 569 14.01 8.84 -12.98
C GLU A 569 14.02 10.06 -12.04
N THR A 570 12.96 10.88 -12.07
CA THR A 570 12.84 12.05 -11.19
C THR A 570 12.83 11.65 -9.70
N GLU A 571 12.09 10.60 -9.32
CA GLU A 571 12.07 10.12 -7.94
C GLU A 571 13.44 9.57 -7.50
N ALA A 572 14.14 8.87 -8.39
CA ALA A 572 15.49 8.38 -8.11
C ALA A 572 16.51 9.52 -7.92
N ASP A 573 16.41 10.58 -8.72
CA ASP A 573 17.32 11.74 -8.64
C ASP A 573 17.05 12.61 -7.39
N THR A 574 15.84 12.58 -6.85
CA THR A 574 15.44 13.35 -5.66
C THR A 574 15.48 12.52 -4.38
N GLY A 575 15.64 11.21 -4.45
CA GLY A 575 15.68 10.25 -3.33
C GLY A 575 17.04 10.14 -2.69
#